data_e26d27b97d0f7866e1ea5099406eb58a
#
_entry.id   e26d27b97d0f7866e1ea5099406eb58a
#
_cell.length_a   1.000
_cell.length_b   1.000
_cell.length_c   1.000
_cell.angle_alpha   90.00
_cell.angle_beta   90.00
_cell.angle_gamma   90.00
#
_symmetry.space_group_name_H-M   'P 1'
#
loop_
_entity.id
_entity.type
_entity.pdbx_description
1 polymer ?
#
loop_
_entity_poly.entity_id
_entity_poly.type
_entity_poly.pdbx_seq_one_letter_code
_entity_poly.pdbx_strand_id
1 'polypeptide(L)'
;MATKIRLQRFGHKDYAFYQIVIADSRAPRDGKFIERIGSYNPNTNPATINLNFERALYWLTTGAQPTDTVRNILSKEGVLMKKHLLGGVKKGAFTEEVAEQRFEAWLKNKKSAIDAEKAKVSAAKDAAAKKAAEAAAKAEAEAAAKAEEEANAVAEAPATDAAPASESAE
;
A
#
# COMPACT_ATOMS: atom_id res chain seq x y z
N MET A 1 -1.84 -23.45 27.06
CA MET A 1 -0.90 -22.84 26.12
C MET A 1 -1.43 -21.52 25.62
N ALA A 2 -0.60 -20.48 25.49
CA ALA A 2 -1.08 -19.18 25.03
C ALA A 2 -1.15 -19.15 23.50
N THR A 3 -2.34 -19.00 22.95
CA THR A 3 -2.58 -18.84 21.52
C THR A 3 -2.45 -17.37 21.13
N LYS A 4 -1.68 -17.07 20.08
CA LYS A 4 -1.48 -15.72 19.57
C LYS A 4 -2.02 -15.57 18.15
N ILE A 5 -2.55 -14.38 17.85
CA ILE A 5 -2.84 -13.95 16.50
C ILE A 5 -1.67 -13.11 16.03
N ARG A 6 -0.96 -13.55 15.00
CA ARG A 6 0.27 -12.90 14.54
C ARG A 6 0.40 -12.89 13.02
N LEU A 7 1.33 -12.09 12.53
CA LEU A 7 1.71 -12.06 11.12
C LEU A 7 2.81 -13.09 10.85
N GLN A 8 2.63 -13.87 9.81
CA GLN A 8 3.63 -14.76 9.22
C GLN A 8 4.07 -14.15 7.90
N ARG A 9 5.39 -14.03 7.67
CA ARG A 9 5.92 -13.38 6.47
C ARG A 9 6.01 -14.36 5.32
N PHE A 10 5.50 -13.92 4.18
CA PHE A 10 5.61 -14.54 2.86
C PHE A 10 6.07 -13.49 1.84
N GLY A 11 6.16 -13.88 0.58
CA GLY A 11 6.57 -13.01 -0.52
C GLY A 11 8.06 -13.08 -0.80
N HIS A 12 8.51 -12.27 -1.76
CA HIS A 12 9.90 -12.21 -2.19
C HIS A 12 10.74 -11.29 -1.31
N LYS A 13 12.07 -11.27 -1.58
CA LYS A 13 12.96 -10.21 -1.11
C LYS A 13 12.37 -8.89 -1.62
N ASP A 14 12.38 -7.85 -0.84
CA ASP A 14 11.87 -6.50 -1.14
C ASP A 14 10.34 -6.36 -1.37
N TYR A 15 9.59 -7.47 -1.53
CA TYR A 15 8.12 -7.46 -1.63
C TYR A 15 7.50 -8.34 -0.54
N ALA A 16 7.31 -7.77 0.65
CA ALA A 16 6.76 -8.48 1.79
C ALA A 16 5.23 -8.64 1.66
N PHE A 17 4.75 -9.85 1.86
CA PHE A 17 3.34 -10.20 1.98
C PHE A 17 3.12 -10.96 3.28
N TYR A 18 2.07 -10.66 4.02
CA TYR A 18 1.84 -11.27 5.32
C TYR A 18 0.55 -12.06 5.35
N GLN A 19 0.58 -13.21 6.01
CA GLN A 19 -0.61 -13.95 6.39
C GLN A 19 -0.93 -13.69 7.86
N ILE A 20 -2.21 -13.49 8.17
CA ILE A 20 -2.70 -13.36 9.54
C ILE A 20 -3.05 -14.76 10.00
N VAL A 21 -2.32 -15.27 10.98
CA VAL A 21 -2.44 -16.65 11.43
C VAL A 21 -2.63 -16.74 12.94
N ILE A 22 -3.28 -17.83 13.34
CA ILE A 22 -3.41 -18.27 14.72
C ILE A 22 -2.31 -19.31 14.98
N ALA A 23 -1.46 -19.05 15.93
CA ALA A 23 -0.37 -19.96 16.26
C ALA A 23 -0.10 -20.01 17.77
N ASP A 24 0.56 -21.07 18.21
CA ASP A 24 1.10 -21.16 19.57
C ASP A 24 2.19 -20.09 19.77
N SER A 25 2.23 -19.51 20.96
CA SER A 25 3.23 -18.50 21.32
C SER A 25 4.67 -18.98 21.22
N ARG A 26 4.91 -20.29 21.38
CA ARG A 26 6.22 -20.94 21.32
C ARG A 26 6.69 -21.27 19.90
N ALA A 27 5.76 -21.35 18.93
CA ALA A 27 6.10 -21.67 17.55
C ALA A 27 6.93 -20.55 16.90
N PRO A 28 7.92 -20.85 16.03
CA PRO A 28 8.67 -19.84 15.29
C PRO A 28 7.75 -18.99 14.39
N ARG A 29 8.19 -17.80 14.00
CA ARG A 29 7.36 -16.84 13.26
C ARG A 29 6.74 -17.44 12.01
N ASP A 30 7.53 -18.09 11.17
CA ASP A 30 7.13 -18.64 9.88
C ASP A 30 6.91 -20.16 9.93
N GLY A 31 6.75 -20.72 11.14
CA GLY A 31 6.55 -22.15 11.39
C GLY A 31 5.07 -22.57 11.34
N LYS A 32 4.78 -23.72 11.98
CA LYS A 32 3.43 -24.28 12.02
C LYS A 32 2.43 -23.34 12.69
N PHE A 33 1.29 -23.19 12.07
CA PHE A 33 0.14 -22.42 12.58
C PHE A 33 -1.10 -23.34 12.69
N ILE A 34 -2.08 -22.91 13.47
CA ILE A 34 -3.33 -23.64 13.71
C ILE A 34 -4.31 -23.33 12.58
N GLU A 35 -4.52 -22.03 12.31
CA GLU A 35 -5.46 -21.56 11.30
C GLU A 35 -4.97 -20.25 10.68
N ARG A 36 -5.23 -20.09 9.36
CA ARG A 36 -5.05 -18.83 8.66
C ARG A 36 -6.40 -18.12 8.59
N ILE A 37 -6.46 -16.88 9.09
CA ILE A 37 -7.67 -16.07 9.14
C ILE A 37 -7.69 -14.93 8.12
N GLY A 38 -6.56 -14.65 7.47
CA GLY A 38 -6.52 -13.58 6.49
C GLY A 38 -5.15 -13.32 5.89
N SER A 39 -5.07 -12.23 5.13
CA SER A 39 -3.83 -11.73 4.53
C SER A 39 -3.73 -10.21 4.67
N TYR A 40 -2.50 -9.72 4.72
CA TYR A 40 -2.15 -8.31 4.81
C TYR A 40 -1.06 -7.96 3.81
N ASN A 41 -1.35 -7.03 2.92
CA ASN A 41 -0.38 -6.50 1.95
C ASN A 41 -0.06 -5.04 2.28
N PRO A 42 1.14 -4.71 2.78
CA PRO A 42 1.54 -3.35 3.06
C PRO A 42 2.00 -2.56 1.83
N ASN A 43 2.29 -3.24 0.70
CA ASN A 43 2.88 -2.61 -0.49
C ASN A 43 1.87 -1.79 -1.31
N THR A 44 0.58 -1.93 -1.01
CA THR A 44 -0.49 -1.12 -1.62
C THR A 44 -0.75 0.13 -0.78
N ASN A 45 -1.12 1.23 -1.42
CA ASN A 45 -1.56 2.44 -0.73
C ASN A 45 -3.00 2.79 -1.15
N PRO A 46 -3.97 2.67 -0.25
CA PRO A 46 -3.88 2.14 1.14
C PRO A 46 -3.58 0.64 1.20
N ALA A 47 -3.00 0.19 2.32
CA ALA A 47 -2.67 -1.22 2.53
C ALA A 47 -3.92 -2.12 2.43
N THR A 48 -3.79 -3.25 1.72
CA THR A 48 -4.91 -4.18 1.49
C THR A 48 -4.97 -5.21 2.62
N ILE A 49 -6.15 -5.34 3.22
CA ILE A 49 -6.44 -6.29 4.28
C ILE A 49 -7.58 -7.20 3.80
N ASN A 50 -7.34 -8.51 3.78
CA ASN A 50 -8.39 -9.51 3.58
C ASN A 50 -8.50 -10.34 4.85
N LEU A 51 -9.61 -10.25 5.56
CA LEU A 51 -9.80 -10.89 6.85
C LEU A 51 -11.12 -11.65 6.88
N ASN A 52 -11.09 -12.91 7.36
CA ASN A 52 -12.31 -13.61 7.74
C ASN A 52 -12.76 -13.07 9.11
N PHE A 53 -13.77 -12.21 9.09
CA PHE A 53 -14.27 -11.49 10.24
C PHE A 53 -14.80 -12.42 11.35
N GLU A 54 -15.55 -13.46 10.97
CA GLU A 54 -16.18 -14.38 11.92
C GLU A 54 -15.14 -15.23 12.64
N ARG A 55 -14.15 -15.73 11.90
CA ARG A 55 -13.08 -16.53 12.49
C ARG A 55 -12.18 -15.70 13.40
N ALA A 56 -11.89 -14.47 13.00
CA ALA A 56 -11.14 -13.53 13.84
C ALA A 56 -11.86 -13.22 15.16
N LEU A 57 -13.17 -12.99 15.08
CA LEU A 57 -14.01 -12.74 16.25
C LEU A 57 -14.08 -13.96 17.18
N TYR A 58 -14.25 -15.16 16.59
CA TYR A 58 -14.25 -16.42 17.34
C TYR A 58 -12.95 -16.59 18.16
N TRP A 59 -11.80 -16.48 17.53
CA TRP A 59 -10.51 -16.63 18.21
C TRP A 59 -10.26 -15.57 19.28
N LEU A 60 -10.70 -14.33 19.03
CA LEU A 60 -10.61 -13.27 20.04
C LEU A 60 -11.51 -13.53 21.25
N THR A 61 -12.71 -14.11 21.05
CA THR A 61 -13.62 -14.44 22.13
C THR A 61 -13.15 -15.66 22.93
N THR A 62 -12.49 -16.62 22.28
CA THR A 62 -11.84 -17.79 22.90
C THR A 62 -10.61 -17.42 23.73
N GLY A 63 -10.05 -16.19 23.51
CA GLY A 63 -8.95 -15.68 24.32
C GLY A 63 -7.60 -15.64 23.60
N ALA A 64 -7.56 -15.80 22.29
CA ALA A 64 -6.33 -15.59 21.52
C ALA A 64 -5.86 -14.14 21.63
N GLN A 65 -4.55 -13.95 21.88
CA GLN A 65 -3.93 -12.65 22.10
C GLN A 65 -3.36 -12.13 20.78
N PRO A 66 -3.84 -11.00 20.24
CA PRO A 66 -3.26 -10.38 19.06
C PRO A 66 -1.95 -9.68 19.40
N THR A 67 -0.96 -9.74 18.49
CA THR A 67 0.21 -8.85 18.52
C THR A 67 -0.21 -7.41 18.20
N ASP A 68 0.61 -6.41 18.52
CA ASP A 68 0.25 -5.00 18.39
C ASP A 68 -0.12 -4.63 16.94
N THR A 69 0.65 -5.08 15.96
CA THR A 69 0.35 -4.85 14.53
C THR A 69 -0.98 -5.49 14.13
N VAL A 70 -1.24 -6.73 14.53
CA VAL A 70 -2.52 -7.41 14.25
C VAL A 70 -3.67 -6.72 14.97
N ARG A 71 -3.46 -6.24 16.20
CA ARG A 71 -4.45 -5.46 16.95
C ARG A 71 -4.90 -4.22 16.17
N ASN A 72 -3.96 -3.50 15.58
CA ASN A 72 -4.24 -2.35 14.73
C ASN A 72 -5.04 -2.74 13.47
N ILE A 73 -4.68 -3.86 12.82
CA ILE A 73 -5.42 -4.40 11.67
C ILE A 73 -6.86 -4.77 12.08
N LEU A 74 -7.03 -5.52 13.16
CA LEU A 74 -8.35 -5.92 13.67
C LEU A 74 -9.20 -4.72 14.13
N SER A 75 -8.57 -3.65 14.61
CA SER A 75 -9.25 -2.39 14.94
C SER A 75 -9.74 -1.68 13.67
N LYS A 76 -8.94 -1.69 12.60
CA LYS A 76 -9.33 -1.11 11.30
C LYS A 76 -10.54 -1.84 10.70
N GLU A 77 -10.58 -3.17 10.80
CA GLU A 77 -11.68 -4.00 10.30
C GLU A 77 -12.90 -4.02 11.24
N GLY A 78 -12.79 -3.54 12.47
CA GLY A 78 -13.88 -3.45 13.42
C GLY A 78 -14.13 -4.68 14.28
N VAL A 79 -13.29 -5.71 14.19
CA VAL A 79 -13.45 -6.95 14.98
C VAL A 79 -13.38 -6.67 16.48
N LEU A 80 -12.48 -5.77 16.90
CA LEU A 80 -12.36 -5.37 18.30
C LEU A 80 -13.59 -4.62 18.80
N MET A 81 -14.21 -3.79 17.95
CA MET A 81 -15.45 -3.07 18.25
C MET A 81 -16.62 -4.06 18.45
N LYS A 82 -16.79 -5.02 17.54
CA LYS A 82 -17.81 -6.06 17.67
C LYS A 82 -17.62 -6.89 18.96
N LYS A 83 -16.35 -7.29 19.24
CA LYS A 83 -16.04 -7.98 20.52
C LYS A 83 -16.43 -7.16 21.73
N HIS A 84 -16.17 -5.85 21.74
CA HIS A 84 -16.50 -4.95 22.84
C HIS A 84 -18.03 -4.86 23.04
N LEU A 85 -18.78 -4.70 21.95
CA LEU A 85 -20.23 -4.65 21.99
C LEU A 85 -20.84 -5.96 22.50
N LEU A 86 -20.36 -7.12 22.01
CA LEU A 86 -20.79 -8.42 22.52
C LEU A 86 -20.46 -8.60 24.01
N GLY A 87 -19.34 -8.05 24.46
CA GLY A 87 -19.00 -8.01 25.89
C GLY A 87 -19.97 -7.16 26.70
N GLY A 88 -20.50 -6.06 26.14
CA GLY A 88 -21.53 -5.24 26.76
C GLY A 88 -22.88 -5.97 26.87
N VAL A 89 -23.28 -6.67 25.81
CA VAL A 89 -24.50 -7.52 25.83
C VAL A 89 -24.38 -8.60 26.90
N LYS A 90 -23.28 -9.31 27.00
CA LYS A 90 -23.03 -10.34 28.03
C LYS A 90 -23.09 -9.78 29.46
N LYS A 91 -22.74 -8.51 29.64
CA LYS A 91 -22.82 -7.81 30.94
C LYS A 91 -24.22 -7.18 31.21
N GLY A 92 -25.16 -7.29 30.27
CA GLY A 92 -26.50 -6.72 30.40
C GLY A 92 -26.59 -5.19 30.26
N ALA A 93 -25.54 -4.56 29.68
CA ALA A 93 -25.53 -3.10 29.53
C ALA A 93 -26.49 -2.59 28.43
N PHE A 94 -26.76 -3.39 27.41
CA PHE A 94 -27.68 -3.09 26.30
C PHE A 94 -28.07 -4.40 25.57
N THR A 95 -29.14 -4.33 24.77
CA THR A 95 -29.62 -5.47 23.96
C THR A 95 -28.76 -5.71 22.74
N GLU A 96 -28.88 -6.89 22.16
CA GLU A 96 -28.12 -7.29 20.95
C GLU A 96 -28.47 -6.37 19.76
N GLU A 97 -29.73 -6.00 19.59
CA GLU A 97 -30.20 -5.09 18.55
C GLU A 97 -29.48 -3.72 18.61
N VAL A 98 -29.35 -3.16 19.83
CA VAL A 98 -28.62 -1.90 20.03
C VAL A 98 -27.13 -2.06 19.72
N ALA A 99 -26.54 -3.21 20.02
CA ALA A 99 -25.15 -3.51 19.68
C ALA A 99 -24.96 -3.53 18.16
N GLU A 100 -25.88 -4.14 17.42
CA GLU A 100 -25.82 -4.19 15.95
C GLU A 100 -25.98 -2.81 15.31
N GLN A 101 -26.95 -2.03 15.74
CA GLN A 101 -27.14 -0.66 15.28
C GLN A 101 -25.89 0.21 15.50
N ARG A 102 -25.26 0.11 16.67
CA ARG A 102 -24.00 0.83 16.97
C ARG A 102 -22.85 0.35 16.10
N PHE A 103 -22.77 -0.93 15.82
CA PHE A 103 -21.74 -1.49 14.93
C PHE A 103 -21.94 -1.04 13.49
N GLU A 104 -23.17 -1.05 12.98
CA GLU A 104 -23.47 -0.56 11.62
C GLU A 104 -23.19 0.94 11.46
N ALA A 105 -23.56 1.75 12.43
CA ALA A 105 -23.26 3.18 12.44
C ALA A 105 -21.73 3.41 12.40
N TRP A 106 -20.97 2.65 13.19
CA TRP A 106 -19.51 2.71 13.19
C TRP A 106 -18.95 2.30 11.82
N LEU A 107 -19.47 1.21 11.20
CA LEU A 107 -19.04 0.76 9.87
C LEU A 107 -19.30 1.82 8.79
N LYS A 108 -20.47 2.48 8.81
CA LYS A 108 -20.78 3.57 7.86
C LYS A 108 -19.77 4.72 7.99
N ASN A 109 -19.52 5.19 9.20
CA ASN A 109 -18.54 6.25 9.46
C ASN A 109 -17.12 5.84 9.04
N LYS A 110 -16.75 4.59 9.26
CA LYS A 110 -15.43 4.07 8.87
C LYS A 110 -15.28 3.96 7.35
N LYS A 111 -16.30 3.46 6.65
CA LYS A 111 -16.30 3.37 5.19
C LYS A 111 -16.16 4.76 4.55
N SER A 112 -16.95 5.74 5.01
CA SER A 112 -16.86 7.11 4.50
C SER A 112 -15.47 7.73 4.73
N ALA A 113 -14.83 7.48 5.87
CA ALA A 113 -13.47 7.94 6.13
C ALA A 113 -12.43 7.28 5.20
N ILE A 114 -12.54 5.96 4.98
CA ILE A 114 -11.66 5.22 4.06
C ILE A 114 -11.84 5.68 2.62
N ASP A 115 -13.08 5.93 2.19
CA ASP A 115 -13.37 6.39 0.84
C ASP A 115 -12.85 7.82 0.62
N ALA A 116 -12.94 8.68 1.62
CA ALA A 116 -12.33 10.00 1.61
C ALA A 116 -10.78 9.94 1.53
N GLU A 117 -10.15 9.01 2.26
CA GLU A 117 -8.70 8.78 2.17
C GLU A 117 -8.29 8.26 0.79
N LYS A 118 -9.04 7.29 0.23
CA LYS A 118 -8.79 6.76 -1.12
C LYS A 118 -8.91 7.86 -2.18
N ALA A 119 -9.94 8.70 -2.10
CA ALA A 119 -10.13 9.82 -3.00
C ALA A 119 -8.96 10.83 -2.94
N LYS A 120 -8.46 11.14 -1.74
CA LYS A 120 -7.26 11.99 -1.57
C LYS A 120 -6.01 11.36 -2.17
N VAL A 121 -5.81 10.06 -1.98
CA VAL A 121 -4.65 9.33 -2.53
C VAL A 121 -4.72 9.25 -4.05
N SER A 122 -5.91 9.00 -4.64
CA SER A 122 -6.07 9.00 -6.10
C SER A 122 -5.82 10.39 -6.68
N ALA A 123 -6.42 11.43 -6.10
CA ALA A 123 -6.20 12.81 -6.53
C ALA A 123 -4.72 13.24 -6.43
N ALA A 124 -4.02 12.82 -5.37
CA ALA A 124 -2.60 13.08 -5.23
C ALA A 124 -1.74 12.34 -6.29
N LYS A 125 -2.11 11.10 -6.62
CA LYS A 125 -1.45 10.34 -7.70
C LYS A 125 -1.68 10.98 -9.07
N ASP A 126 -2.90 11.39 -9.35
CA ASP A 126 -3.26 12.05 -10.61
C ASP A 126 -2.54 13.40 -10.77
N ALA A 127 -2.45 14.16 -9.67
CA ALA A 127 -1.69 15.43 -9.65
C ALA A 127 -0.17 15.18 -9.83
N ALA A 128 0.38 14.14 -9.22
CA ALA A 128 1.78 13.75 -9.39
C ALA A 128 2.06 13.27 -10.84
N ALA A 129 1.16 12.47 -11.41
CA ALA A 129 1.26 12.01 -12.80
C ALA A 129 1.20 13.18 -13.79
N LYS A 130 0.31 14.16 -13.59
CA LYS A 130 0.23 15.36 -14.40
C LYS A 130 1.52 16.19 -14.32
N LYS A 131 2.05 16.41 -13.12
CA LYS A 131 3.33 17.12 -12.95
C LYS A 131 4.50 16.38 -13.60
N ALA A 132 4.54 15.06 -13.50
CA ALA A 132 5.58 14.25 -14.15
C ALA A 132 5.47 14.33 -15.69
N ALA A 133 4.27 14.27 -16.24
CA ALA A 133 4.02 14.41 -17.67
C ALA A 133 4.39 15.82 -18.18
N GLU A 134 4.07 16.86 -17.43
CA GLU A 134 4.43 18.25 -17.76
C GLU A 134 5.94 18.49 -17.68
N ALA A 135 6.61 17.88 -16.67
CA ALA A 135 8.07 17.93 -16.57
C ALA A 135 8.77 17.16 -17.72
N ALA A 136 8.23 16.02 -18.12
CA ALA A 136 8.73 15.25 -19.25
C ALA A 136 8.55 16.02 -20.58
N ALA A 137 7.40 16.62 -20.79
CA ALA A 137 7.14 17.45 -21.97
C ALA A 137 8.05 18.70 -22.06
N LYS A 138 8.35 19.32 -20.90
CA LYS A 138 9.31 20.43 -20.85
C LYS A 138 10.75 19.96 -21.15
N ALA A 139 11.14 18.79 -20.62
CA ALA A 139 12.46 18.23 -20.90
C ALA A 139 12.63 17.82 -22.36
N GLU A 140 11.59 17.28 -23.00
CA GLU A 140 11.58 16.98 -24.45
C GLU A 140 11.66 18.25 -25.30
N ALA A 141 10.89 19.30 -24.94
CA ALA A 141 10.92 20.58 -25.64
C ALA A 141 12.29 21.27 -25.52
N GLU A 142 12.94 21.20 -24.35
CA GLU A 142 14.27 21.75 -24.12
C GLU A 142 15.37 20.95 -24.85
N ALA A 143 15.21 19.61 -24.93
CA ALA A 143 16.11 18.75 -25.70
C ALA A 143 15.97 19.00 -27.22
N ALA A 144 14.74 19.20 -27.72
CA ALA A 144 14.47 19.53 -29.12
C ALA A 144 15.05 20.91 -29.48
N ALA A 145 14.89 21.92 -28.62
CA ALA A 145 15.45 23.25 -28.83
C ALA A 145 17.00 23.25 -28.87
N LYS A 146 17.64 22.46 -28.00
CA LYS A 146 19.10 22.29 -28.03
C LYS A 146 19.61 21.55 -29.29
N ALA A 147 18.83 20.56 -29.75
CA ALA A 147 19.17 19.85 -30.98
C ALA A 147 19.04 20.73 -32.23
N GLU A 148 18.05 21.64 -32.27
CA GLU A 148 17.89 22.63 -33.33
C GLU A 148 19.02 23.69 -33.31
N GLU A 149 19.45 24.11 -32.09
CA GLU A 149 20.55 25.07 -31.92
C GLU A 149 21.90 24.46 -32.34
N GLU A 150 22.18 23.18 -32.01
CA GLU A 150 23.36 22.44 -32.46
C GLU A 150 23.33 22.21 -33.99
N ALA A 151 22.19 21.86 -34.56
CA ALA A 151 22.06 21.68 -36.02
C ALA A 151 22.28 23.00 -36.79
N ASN A 152 21.84 24.12 -36.22
CA ASN A 152 22.04 25.44 -36.83
C ASN A 152 23.49 25.93 -36.67
N ALA A 153 24.15 25.62 -35.58
CA ALA A 153 25.58 25.90 -35.35
C ALA A 153 26.53 25.13 -36.30
N VAL A 154 26.15 23.89 -36.69
CA VAL A 154 26.90 23.09 -37.67
C VAL A 154 26.68 23.59 -39.11
N ALA A 155 25.54 24.24 -39.39
CA ALA A 155 25.26 24.78 -40.72
C ALA A 155 25.97 26.14 -41.03
N GLU A 156 26.47 26.82 -39.98
CA GLU A 156 27.12 28.16 -40.11
C GLU A 156 28.65 28.12 -40.04
N ALA A 157 29.29 26.95 -40.16
CA ALA A 157 30.75 26.83 -40.29
C ALA A 157 31.16 27.19 -41.72
N PRO A 158 31.92 28.28 -41.96
CA PRO A 158 32.31 28.69 -43.31
C PRO A 158 33.31 27.70 -43.92
N ALA A 159 33.01 27.29 -45.12
CA ALA A 159 33.94 26.57 -45.98
C ALA A 159 35.14 27.50 -46.31
N THR A 160 36.24 27.32 -45.64
CA THR A 160 37.55 27.86 -46.04
C THR A 160 38.25 26.87 -46.91
N ASP A 161 38.13 27.11 -48.19
CA ASP A 161 39.14 27.15 -49.23
C ASP A 161 40.47 26.45 -48.90
N ALA A 162 40.74 25.43 -49.62
CA ALA A 162 42.12 24.94 -49.86
C ALA A 162 42.28 24.62 -51.34
N ALA A 163 42.83 25.59 -52.02
CA ALA A 163 43.32 25.45 -53.39
C ALA A 163 44.49 24.46 -53.47
N PRO A 164 44.71 23.85 -54.65
CA PRO A 164 45.80 22.87 -54.89
C PRO A 164 47.05 23.56 -55.24
N ALA A 165 48.16 23.05 -54.73
CA ALA A 165 49.45 23.37 -55.28
C ALA A 165 50.14 22.07 -55.78
N SER A 166 50.34 22.10 -57.03
CA SER A 166 51.11 21.20 -57.88
C SER A 166 52.62 21.24 -57.57
N GLU A 167 53.24 20.20 -57.97
CA GLU A 167 54.52 20.12 -58.76
C GLU A 167 55.74 19.61 -58.04
N SER A 168 56.19 18.54 -58.60
CA SER A 168 57.45 18.16 -59.29
C SER A 168 58.61 17.69 -58.44
N ALA A 169 59.04 16.52 -58.91
CA ALA A 169 60.43 16.11 -59.38
C ALA A 169 61.46 15.88 -58.26
N GLU A 170 62.01 14.74 -58.18
CA GLU A 170 63.12 14.02 -58.73
C GLU A 170 63.37 12.67 -58.05
#